data_c54a81ba10a51373be03a3d9748e19ff
#
_entry.id   c54a81ba10a51373be03a3d9748e19ff
#
_cell.length_a   1.000
_cell.length_b   1.000
_cell.length_c   1.000
_cell.angle_alpha   90.00
_cell.angle_beta   90.00
_cell.angle_gamma   90.00
#
_symmetry.space_group_name_H-M   'P 1'
#
loop_
_entity.id
_entity.type
_entity.pdbx_description
1 polymer ?
#
loop_
_entity_poly.entity_id
_entity_poly.type
_entity_poly.pdbx_seq_one_letter_code
_entity_poly.pdbx_strand_id
1 'polypeptide(L)'
;MIPKLKSIFIFIFLLIGSIHLFASGETPKRQPIEGRWDLTVDLGDRLAASWLEVRLLGIQTLTGHFVADGGSARPISEVIFKDNKVSFHIPAQWEVTEKELIVEGILKDGKLSGTMVTPSGQTLTWVGVPAPSLKRDKAPVWGKPIPLFNGKNLDGWQALGKDNQWVAENGILRSPRPGSNIRTVKTFDDFKLHIEFRYPKES
;
A
#
# COMPACT_ATOMS: atom_id res chain seq x y z
N MET A 1 -39.01 -78.20 39.02
CA MET A 1 -38.13 -77.95 37.84
C MET A 1 -38.59 -76.63 37.20
N ILE A 2 -37.97 -75.55 37.56
CA ILE A 2 -38.38 -74.19 37.17
C ILE A 2 -37.45 -73.68 36.01
N PRO A 3 -37.97 -73.28 34.85
CA PRO A 3 -37.12 -72.80 33.78
C PRO A 3 -36.67 -71.34 34.06
N LYS A 4 -35.37 -71.12 33.88
CA LYS A 4 -34.73 -69.81 34.03
C LYS A 4 -35.12 -68.88 32.86
N LEU A 5 -35.77 -67.78 33.19
CA LEU A 5 -36.06 -66.70 32.27
C LEU A 5 -34.77 -65.94 31.97
N LYS A 6 -34.32 -65.95 30.70
CA LYS A 6 -33.14 -65.14 30.23
C LYS A 6 -33.60 -63.73 29.91
N SER A 7 -33.12 -62.79 30.70
CA SER A 7 -33.33 -61.34 30.46
C SER A 7 -32.47 -60.90 29.29
N ILE A 8 -33.13 -60.48 28.20
CA ILE A 8 -32.48 -59.86 27.04
C ILE A 8 -32.45 -58.35 27.30
N PHE A 9 -31.26 -57.80 27.56
CA PHE A 9 -31.04 -56.36 27.59
C PHE A 9 -30.89 -55.86 26.14
N ILE A 10 -31.90 -55.12 25.66
CA ILE A 10 -31.83 -54.39 24.41
C ILE A 10 -31.17 -53.04 24.71
N PHE A 11 -29.90 -52.89 24.28
CA PHE A 11 -29.23 -51.60 24.26
C PHE A 11 -29.74 -50.79 23.04
N ILE A 12 -30.59 -49.81 23.31
CA ILE A 12 -30.96 -48.82 22.33
C ILE A 12 -29.85 -47.78 22.28
N PHE A 13 -28.99 -47.84 21.27
CA PHE A 13 -28.01 -46.76 20.97
C PHE A 13 -28.78 -45.59 20.36
N LEU A 14 -29.03 -44.54 21.16
CA LEU A 14 -29.51 -43.26 20.70
C LEU A 14 -28.33 -42.55 19.98
N LEU A 15 -28.30 -42.65 18.66
CA LEU A 15 -27.42 -41.87 17.81
C LEU A 15 -27.90 -40.41 17.81
N ILE A 16 -27.34 -39.60 18.74
CA ILE A 16 -27.51 -38.14 18.71
C ILE A 16 -26.66 -37.64 17.57
N GLY A 17 -27.27 -37.50 16.37
CA GLY A 17 -26.65 -36.84 15.26
C GLY A 17 -26.42 -35.36 15.60
N SER A 18 -25.16 -34.99 15.85
CA SER A 18 -24.76 -33.60 15.97
C SER A 18 -24.97 -32.95 14.61
N ILE A 19 -26.08 -32.23 14.45
CA ILE A 19 -26.28 -31.33 13.33
C ILE A 19 -25.27 -30.18 13.53
N HIS A 20 -24.14 -30.30 12.88
CA HIS A 20 -23.27 -29.15 12.72
C HIS A 20 -24.01 -28.14 11.82
N LEU A 21 -24.64 -27.14 12.45
CA LEU A 21 -25.02 -25.93 11.71
C LEU A 21 -23.70 -25.32 11.19
N PHE A 22 -23.38 -25.58 9.94
CA PHE A 22 -22.47 -24.73 9.21
C PHE A 22 -23.15 -23.37 9.13
N ALA A 23 -22.72 -22.44 9.98
CA ALA A 23 -23.06 -21.04 9.81
C ALA A 23 -22.67 -20.71 8.38
N SER A 24 -23.65 -20.41 7.54
CA SER A 24 -23.42 -19.88 6.20
C SER A 24 -22.62 -18.59 6.41
N GLY A 25 -21.30 -18.67 6.17
CA GLY A 25 -20.42 -17.53 6.28
C GLY A 25 -20.84 -16.54 5.21
N GLU A 26 -21.69 -15.59 5.58
CA GLU A 26 -21.88 -14.40 4.74
C GLU A 26 -20.50 -13.79 4.53
N THR A 27 -20.08 -13.71 3.28
CA THR A 27 -18.88 -12.97 2.94
C THR A 27 -19.03 -11.55 3.46
N PRO A 28 -18.08 -11.03 4.27
CA PRO A 28 -18.20 -9.70 4.84
C PRO A 28 -18.51 -8.70 3.74
N LYS A 29 -19.58 -7.93 3.92
CA LYS A 29 -19.97 -6.91 2.95
C LYS A 29 -18.85 -5.87 2.88
N ARG A 30 -18.29 -5.70 1.68
CA ARG A 30 -17.24 -4.71 1.42
C ARG A 30 -17.70 -3.33 1.87
N GLN A 31 -16.87 -2.67 2.68
CA GLN A 31 -17.18 -1.32 3.14
C GLN A 31 -16.84 -0.28 2.04
N PRO A 32 -17.56 0.81 1.94
CA PRO A 32 -17.35 1.82 0.89
C PRO A 32 -15.94 2.43 0.86
N ILE A 33 -15.23 2.40 1.99
CA ILE A 33 -13.87 2.91 2.10
C ILE A 33 -12.81 1.95 1.54
N GLU A 34 -13.13 0.66 1.41
CA GLU A 34 -12.16 -0.33 0.94
C GLU A 34 -11.77 -0.10 -0.52
N GLY A 35 -10.48 -0.06 -0.76
CA GLY A 35 -9.89 0.11 -2.07
C GLY A 35 -8.68 0.99 -2.05
N ARG A 36 -8.35 1.50 -3.21
CA ARG A 36 -7.23 2.42 -3.41
C ARG A 36 -7.76 3.80 -3.76
N TRP A 37 -7.12 4.80 -3.20
CA TRP A 37 -7.49 6.19 -3.31
C TRP A 37 -6.27 7.01 -3.71
N ASP A 38 -6.39 7.75 -4.81
CA ASP A 38 -5.42 8.78 -5.17
C ASP A 38 -5.78 10.03 -4.37
N LEU A 39 -4.84 10.50 -3.57
CA LEU A 39 -5.00 11.66 -2.73
C LEU A 39 -4.23 12.85 -3.29
N THR A 40 -4.81 14.03 -3.13
CA THR A 40 -4.14 15.31 -3.36
C THR A 40 -4.10 16.07 -2.04
N VAL A 41 -2.92 16.39 -1.58
CA VAL A 41 -2.67 17.12 -0.32
C VAL A 41 -2.26 18.54 -0.65
N ASP A 42 -2.89 19.50 0.01
CA ASP A 42 -2.53 20.91 -0.09
C ASP A 42 -1.44 21.24 0.93
N LEU A 43 -0.24 21.52 0.44
CA LEU A 43 0.91 21.92 1.25
C LEU A 43 1.00 23.44 1.45
N GLY A 44 0.04 24.20 0.90
CA GLY A 44 -0.02 25.65 0.94
C GLY A 44 0.68 26.31 -0.25
N ASP A 45 1.89 25.93 -0.55
CA ASP A 45 2.68 26.43 -1.69
C ASP A 45 2.52 25.57 -2.96
N ARG A 46 2.10 24.32 -2.81
CA ARG A 46 1.87 23.38 -3.91
C ARG A 46 0.90 22.27 -3.52
N LEU A 47 0.35 21.61 -4.53
CA LEU A 47 -0.39 20.36 -4.35
C LEU A 47 0.57 19.17 -4.47
N ALA A 48 0.45 18.24 -3.56
CA ALA A 48 1.25 17.02 -3.53
C ALA A 48 0.38 15.78 -3.77
N ALA A 49 0.87 14.87 -4.59
CA ALA A 49 0.26 13.57 -4.77
C ALA A 49 0.54 12.68 -3.55
N SER A 50 -0.48 11.96 -3.12
CA SER A 50 -0.42 11.00 -2.03
C SER A 50 -1.33 9.82 -2.37
N TRP A 51 -1.32 8.78 -1.53
CA TRP A 51 -2.07 7.57 -1.84
C TRP A 51 -2.47 6.83 -0.57
N LEU A 52 -3.67 6.24 -0.58
CA LEU A 52 -4.22 5.45 0.51
C LEU A 52 -4.76 4.12 -0.04
N GLU A 53 -4.41 3.02 0.59
CA GLU A 53 -5.09 1.73 0.42
C GLU A 53 -5.79 1.34 1.72
N VAL A 54 -7.04 0.92 1.62
CA VAL A 54 -7.79 0.36 2.74
C VAL A 54 -8.30 -1.02 2.35
N ARG A 55 -8.10 -1.99 3.22
CA ARG A 55 -8.55 -3.38 3.01
C ARG A 55 -9.04 -4.01 4.30
N LEU A 56 -9.97 -4.92 4.17
CA LEU A 56 -10.41 -5.75 5.28
C LEU A 56 -9.33 -6.77 5.64
N LEU A 57 -8.97 -6.84 6.91
CA LEU A 57 -8.13 -7.87 7.50
C LEU A 57 -8.99 -8.75 8.41
N GLY A 58 -9.07 -10.03 8.10
CA GLY A 58 -9.96 -10.94 8.82
C GLY A 58 -11.43 -10.62 8.57
N ILE A 59 -12.22 -10.45 9.62
CA ILE A 59 -13.68 -10.33 9.53
C ILE A 59 -14.17 -8.88 9.66
N GLN A 60 -13.51 -8.06 10.46
CA GLN A 60 -14.01 -6.73 10.84
C GLN A 60 -12.97 -5.62 10.82
N THR A 61 -11.68 -5.94 10.94
CA THR A 61 -10.62 -4.94 11.06
C THR A 61 -10.26 -4.38 9.69
N LEU A 62 -10.32 -3.07 9.54
CA LEU A 62 -9.75 -2.39 8.38
C LEU A 62 -8.30 -2.04 8.67
N THR A 63 -7.43 -2.32 7.72
CA THR A 63 -6.02 -1.96 7.73
C THR A 63 -5.65 -1.34 6.39
N GLY A 64 -4.44 -0.84 6.24
CA GLY A 64 -4.07 -0.24 4.97
C GLY A 64 -2.61 0.15 4.85
N HIS A 65 -2.36 0.94 3.82
CA HIS A 65 -1.09 1.60 3.58
C HIS A 65 -1.33 3.05 3.16
N PHE A 66 -0.42 3.91 3.54
CA PHE A 66 -0.45 5.32 3.20
C PHE A 66 0.91 5.75 2.65
N VAL A 67 0.91 6.49 1.55
CA VAL A 67 2.10 7.14 0.99
C VAL A 67 1.90 8.63 1.10
N ALA A 68 2.78 9.30 1.83
CA ALA A 68 2.80 10.76 1.90
C ALA A 68 3.39 11.39 0.63
N ASP A 69 3.74 12.66 0.67
CA ASP A 69 4.37 13.44 -0.41
C ASP A 69 5.69 12.84 -0.94
N GLY A 70 6.16 11.79 -0.38
CA GLY A 70 7.35 11.08 -0.83
C GLY A 70 7.63 9.90 0.08
N GLY A 71 8.46 9.00 -0.39
CA GLY A 71 8.88 7.86 0.39
C GLY A 71 8.08 6.59 0.17
N SER A 72 8.17 5.71 1.15
CA SER A 72 7.61 4.37 1.10
C SER A 72 6.16 4.32 1.59
N ALA A 73 5.44 3.30 1.19
CA ALA A 73 4.12 3.01 1.74
C ALA A 73 4.26 2.63 3.23
N ARG A 74 3.67 3.44 4.10
CA ARG A 74 3.65 3.21 5.55
C ARG A 74 2.45 2.34 5.91
N PRO A 75 2.62 1.27 6.67
CA PRO A 75 1.50 0.45 7.10
C PRO A 75 0.62 1.21 8.10
N ILE A 76 -0.68 1.03 7.96
CA ILE A 76 -1.69 1.48 8.90
C ILE A 76 -2.19 0.24 9.64
N SER A 77 -2.00 0.19 10.94
CA SER A 77 -2.42 -0.93 11.77
C SER A 77 -3.94 -1.08 11.85
N GLU A 78 -4.64 0.05 11.93
CA GLU A 78 -6.10 0.10 11.99
C GLU A 78 -6.62 1.35 11.28
N VAL A 79 -7.65 1.17 10.46
CA VAL A 79 -8.45 2.25 9.87
C VAL A 79 -9.85 2.19 10.49
N ILE A 80 -10.27 3.27 11.12
CA ILE A 80 -11.62 3.39 11.68
C ILE A 80 -12.52 4.00 10.60
N PHE A 81 -13.60 3.30 10.24
CA PHE A 81 -14.60 3.81 9.31
C PHE A 81 -16.01 3.64 9.90
N LYS A 82 -16.63 4.75 10.24
CA LYS A 82 -17.97 4.78 10.84
C LYS A 82 -18.71 6.04 10.41
N ASP A 83 -19.98 5.92 10.07
CA ASP A 83 -20.85 7.03 9.68
C ASP A 83 -20.23 7.90 8.56
N ASN A 84 -19.64 7.22 7.56
CA ASN A 84 -18.88 7.82 6.45
C ASN A 84 -17.62 8.63 6.88
N LYS A 85 -17.23 8.57 8.13
CA LYS A 85 -15.98 9.16 8.61
C LYS A 85 -14.87 8.12 8.58
N VAL A 86 -13.70 8.50 8.11
CA VAL A 86 -12.47 7.70 8.12
C VAL A 86 -11.45 8.38 9.02
N SER A 87 -10.78 7.60 9.85
CA SER A 87 -9.63 8.07 10.60
C SER A 87 -8.59 6.97 10.77
N PHE A 88 -7.35 7.36 10.81
CA PHE A 88 -6.21 6.50 11.15
C PHE A 88 -5.05 7.34 11.63
N HIS A 89 -4.11 6.68 12.28
CA HIS A 89 -2.86 7.30 12.69
C HIS A 89 -1.67 6.41 12.36
N ILE A 90 -0.52 7.02 12.16
CA ILE A 90 0.74 6.33 11.85
C ILE A 90 1.80 6.84 12.82
N PRO A 91 2.34 5.97 13.69
CA PRO A 91 3.43 6.32 14.59
C PRO A 91 4.67 6.81 13.84
N ALA A 92 5.45 7.66 14.48
CA ALA A 92 6.76 8.07 13.98
C ALA A 92 7.65 6.84 13.72
N GLN A 93 8.35 6.83 12.60
CA GLN A 93 9.24 5.74 12.19
C GLN A 93 10.69 6.20 12.05
N TRP A 94 10.89 7.34 11.38
CA TRP A 94 12.19 7.96 11.13
C TRP A 94 12.19 9.46 11.44
N GLU A 95 11.04 10.01 11.77
CA GLU A 95 10.91 11.41 12.16
C GLU A 95 11.57 11.64 13.52
N VAL A 96 12.24 12.80 13.66
CA VAL A 96 12.89 13.21 14.94
C VAL A 96 11.84 13.73 15.92
N THR A 97 10.72 13.02 16.07
CA THR A 97 9.61 13.36 16.96
C THR A 97 8.84 12.10 17.30
N GLU A 98 8.26 12.06 18.49
CA GLU A 98 7.36 10.99 18.92
C GLU A 98 5.90 11.21 18.48
N LYS A 99 5.62 12.35 17.83
CA LYS A 99 4.25 12.66 17.40
C LYS A 99 3.87 11.83 16.19
N GLU A 100 2.62 11.41 16.17
CA GLU A 100 2.05 10.60 15.09
C GLU A 100 1.53 11.49 13.94
N LEU A 101 1.47 10.91 12.76
CA LEU A 101 0.64 11.44 11.68
C LEU A 101 -0.81 11.03 11.97
N ILE A 102 -1.70 12.00 12.08
CA ILE A 102 -3.14 11.79 12.32
C ILE A 102 -3.89 12.20 11.05
N VAL A 103 -4.73 11.32 10.53
CA VAL A 103 -5.50 11.57 9.31
C VAL A 103 -6.98 11.35 9.61
N GLU A 104 -7.79 12.34 9.27
CA GLU A 104 -9.24 12.30 9.40
C GLU A 104 -9.90 12.76 8.12
N GLY A 105 -11.04 12.17 7.79
CA GLY A 105 -11.78 12.53 6.60
C GLY A 105 -13.21 12.03 6.59
N ILE A 106 -13.91 12.41 5.53
CA ILE A 106 -15.29 11.99 5.28
C ILE A 106 -15.41 11.48 3.84
N LEU A 107 -16.15 10.39 3.68
CA LEU A 107 -16.53 9.85 2.37
C LEU A 107 -17.91 10.42 2.00
N LYS A 108 -17.96 11.20 0.93
CA LYS A 108 -19.19 11.77 0.40
C LYS A 108 -19.19 11.69 -1.13
N ASP A 109 -20.29 11.23 -1.70
CA ASP A 109 -20.47 11.12 -3.16
C ASP A 109 -19.32 10.41 -3.88
N GLY A 110 -18.77 9.34 -3.25
CA GLY A 110 -17.66 8.56 -3.78
C GLY A 110 -16.30 9.25 -3.74
N LYS A 111 -16.16 10.36 -3.03
CA LYS A 111 -14.91 11.09 -2.84
C LYS A 111 -14.58 11.22 -1.36
N LEU A 112 -13.31 11.27 -1.06
CA LEU A 112 -12.79 11.55 0.27
C LEU A 112 -12.37 13.02 0.36
N SER A 113 -12.54 13.61 1.53
CA SER A 113 -11.94 14.90 1.87
C SER A 113 -11.69 14.97 3.37
N GLY A 114 -10.66 15.71 3.78
CA GLY A 114 -10.34 15.77 5.19
C GLY A 114 -9.12 16.60 5.51
N THR A 115 -8.60 16.35 6.71
CA THR A 115 -7.40 16.99 7.24
C THR A 115 -6.41 15.94 7.70
N MET A 116 -5.14 16.31 7.74
CA MET A 116 -4.10 15.54 8.41
C MET A 116 -3.23 16.45 9.27
N VAL A 117 -2.83 15.96 10.44
CA VAL A 117 -1.86 16.62 11.30
C VAL A 117 -0.54 15.88 11.18
N THR A 118 0.46 16.57 10.65
CA THR A 118 1.80 15.99 10.48
C THR A 118 2.51 15.84 11.82
N PRO A 119 3.55 15.00 11.92
CA PRO A 119 4.40 14.92 13.12
C PRO A 119 5.02 16.26 13.54
N SER A 120 5.22 17.19 12.61
CA SER A 120 5.67 18.56 12.91
C SER A 120 4.57 19.46 13.51
N GLY A 121 3.31 18.99 13.52
CA GLY A 121 2.15 19.74 14.04
C GLY A 121 1.46 20.61 13.00
N GLN A 122 1.84 20.52 11.72
CA GLN A 122 1.17 21.23 10.64
C GLN A 122 -0.15 20.52 10.29
N THR A 123 -1.22 21.29 10.16
CA THR A 123 -2.51 20.79 9.65
C THR A 123 -2.60 21.07 8.15
N LEU A 124 -2.81 20.01 7.39
CA LEU A 124 -2.95 20.03 5.93
C LEU A 124 -4.35 19.56 5.54
N THR A 125 -4.90 20.11 4.46
CA THR A 125 -6.14 19.61 3.86
C THR A 125 -5.82 18.64 2.73
N TRP A 126 -6.73 17.70 2.48
CA TRP A 126 -6.57 16.74 1.40
C TRP A 126 -7.92 16.33 0.81
N VAL A 127 -7.88 15.92 -0.44
CA VAL A 127 -9.00 15.31 -1.15
C VAL A 127 -8.57 13.98 -1.76
N GLY A 128 -9.51 13.05 -1.95
CA GLY A 128 -9.22 11.74 -2.51
C GLY A 128 -10.30 11.28 -3.49
N VAL A 129 -9.86 10.63 -4.55
CA VAL A 129 -10.72 9.97 -5.53
C VAL A 129 -10.34 8.49 -5.63
N PRO A 130 -11.28 7.60 -6.00
CA PRO A 130 -10.92 6.21 -6.25
C PRO A 130 -9.81 6.12 -7.28
N ALA A 131 -8.72 5.41 -6.93
CA ALA A 131 -7.62 5.20 -7.86
C ALA A 131 -8.07 4.30 -9.03
N PRO A 132 -7.58 4.55 -10.25
CA PRO A 132 -7.91 3.73 -11.40
C PRO A 132 -7.41 2.30 -11.21
N SER A 133 -8.12 1.34 -11.80
CA SER A 133 -7.65 -0.04 -11.81
C SER A 133 -6.40 -0.17 -12.66
N LEU A 134 -5.33 -0.75 -12.09
CA LEU A 134 -4.12 -1.06 -12.80
C LEU A 134 -4.17 -2.42 -13.53
N LYS A 135 -5.30 -3.13 -13.43
CA LYS A 135 -5.50 -4.39 -14.16
C LYS A 135 -5.69 -4.12 -15.64
N ARG A 136 -4.98 -4.88 -16.44
CA ARG A 136 -5.12 -4.88 -17.90
C ARG A 136 -5.91 -6.09 -18.32
N ASP A 137 -6.81 -5.93 -19.28
CA ASP A 137 -7.57 -7.03 -19.87
C ASP A 137 -6.70 -7.88 -20.80
N LYS A 138 -5.62 -7.31 -21.31
CA LYS A 138 -4.69 -7.99 -22.23
C LYS A 138 -3.25 -7.87 -21.71
N ALA A 139 -2.47 -8.90 -21.95
CA ALA A 139 -1.03 -8.85 -21.70
C ALA A 139 -0.38 -7.70 -22.51
N PRO A 140 0.58 -6.98 -21.94
CA PRO A 140 1.26 -5.89 -22.64
C PRO A 140 2.08 -6.45 -23.81
N VAL A 141 2.04 -5.74 -24.93
CA VAL A 141 2.95 -6.00 -26.06
C VAL A 141 4.17 -5.09 -25.87
N TRP A 142 5.28 -5.71 -25.52
CA TRP A 142 6.51 -4.98 -25.27
C TRP A 142 7.18 -4.57 -26.59
N GLY A 143 7.64 -3.33 -26.64
CA GLY A 143 8.50 -2.84 -27.70
C GLY A 143 9.95 -3.38 -27.60
N LYS A 144 10.82 -2.92 -28.50
CA LYS A 144 12.23 -3.26 -28.42
C LYS A 144 12.85 -2.66 -27.14
N PRO A 145 13.82 -3.34 -26.51
CA PRO A 145 14.56 -2.78 -25.38
C PRO A 145 15.22 -1.44 -25.75
N ILE A 146 15.14 -0.49 -24.82
CA ILE A 146 15.77 0.83 -24.97
C ILE A 146 16.90 0.90 -23.96
N PRO A 147 18.17 0.98 -24.37
CA PRO A 147 19.27 1.19 -23.44
C PRO A 147 19.16 2.61 -22.84
N LEU A 148 19.07 2.69 -21.52
CA LEU A 148 18.97 3.94 -20.79
C LEU A 148 20.34 4.60 -20.56
N PHE A 149 21.40 3.81 -20.57
CA PHE A 149 22.78 4.26 -20.40
C PHE A 149 23.62 3.83 -21.61
N ASN A 150 24.36 4.76 -22.19
CA ASN A 150 25.18 4.52 -23.39
C ASN A 150 26.59 3.98 -23.08
N GLY A 151 26.92 3.81 -21.78
CA GLY A 151 28.21 3.33 -21.31
C GLY A 151 29.36 4.37 -21.36
N LYS A 152 29.10 5.59 -21.80
CA LYS A 152 30.17 6.59 -22.08
C LYS A 152 29.98 7.89 -21.30
N ASN A 153 28.76 8.40 -21.23
CA ASN A 153 28.45 9.70 -20.61
C ASN A 153 27.03 9.74 -20.07
N LEU A 154 26.62 10.89 -19.58
CA LEU A 154 25.29 11.11 -19.00
C LEU A 154 24.24 11.58 -20.04
N ASP A 155 24.47 11.40 -21.32
CA ASP A 155 23.47 11.74 -22.33
C ASP A 155 22.15 10.97 -22.05
N GLY A 156 21.05 11.68 -22.12
CA GLY A 156 19.74 11.14 -21.78
C GLY A 156 19.39 11.12 -20.28
N TRP A 157 20.28 11.65 -19.42
CA TRP A 157 20.06 11.79 -17.98
C TRP A 157 20.09 13.25 -17.54
N GLN A 158 19.33 13.57 -16.49
CA GLN A 158 19.23 14.88 -15.88
C GLN A 158 19.35 14.78 -14.37
N ALA A 159 20.23 15.58 -13.77
CA ALA A 159 20.28 15.73 -12.32
C ALA A 159 19.04 16.47 -11.81
N LEU A 160 18.52 16.06 -10.65
CA LEU A 160 17.35 16.67 -10.01
C LEU A 160 17.72 17.80 -9.03
N GLY A 161 18.99 18.13 -8.92
CA GLY A 161 19.51 19.17 -8.06
C GLY A 161 20.69 19.91 -8.68
N LYS A 162 21.22 20.89 -7.94
CA LYS A 162 22.34 21.71 -8.42
C LYS A 162 23.69 20.98 -8.40
N ASP A 163 23.82 19.97 -7.54
CA ASP A 163 25.07 19.22 -7.37
C ASP A 163 24.93 17.82 -8.00
N ASN A 164 25.49 17.70 -9.19
CA ASN A 164 25.52 16.41 -9.89
C ASN A 164 26.86 15.71 -9.63
N GLN A 165 26.81 14.64 -8.80
CA GLN A 165 27.98 13.81 -8.50
C GLN A 165 28.08 12.57 -9.41
N TRP A 166 27.08 12.31 -10.25
CA TRP A 166 27.08 11.13 -11.10
C TRP A 166 28.11 11.24 -12.23
N VAL A 167 28.82 10.16 -12.46
CA VAL A 167 29.81 10.02 -13.50
C VAL A 167 29.62 8.73 -14.29
N ALA A 168 29.95 8.78 -15.57
CA ALA A 168 30.03 7.61 -16.42
C ALA A 168 31.50 7.19 -16.53
N GLU A 169 31.85 6.05 -16.02
CA GLU A 169 33.21 5.56 -15.95
C GLU A 169 33.25 4.05 -16.20
N ASN A 170 34.12 3.61 -17.14
CA ASN A 170 34.29 2.19 -17.46
C ASN A 170 32.98 1.45 -17.79
N GLY A 171 32.06 2.07 -18.49
CA GLY A 171 30.77 1.49 -18.84
C GLY A 171 29.77 1.43 -17.67
N ILE A 172 30.05 2.09 -16.56
CA ILE A 172 29.24 2.09 -15.36
C ILE A 172 28.78 3.52 -15.04
N LEU A 173 27.51 3.66 -14.67
CA LEU A 173 26.95 4.86 -14.09
C LEU A 173 27.19 4.83 -12.58
N ARG A 174 28.01 5.73 -12.06
CA ARG A 174 28.50 5.69 -10.68
C ARG A 174 28.17 6.98 -9.92
N SER A 175 27.78 6.84 -8.66
CA SER A 175 27.70 7.93 -7.68
C SER A 175 28.86 7.79 -6.68
N PRO A 176 29.97 8.50 -6.82
CA PRO A 176 31.15 8.33 -5.97
C PRO A 176 30.98 8.94 -4.56
N ARG A 177 30.00 9.79 -4.36
CA ARG A 177 29.65 10.45 -3.09
C ARG A 177 28.14 10.71 -3.01
N PRO A 178 27.58 10.99 -1.83
CA PRO A 178 26.21 11.47 -1.70
C PRO A 178 25.98 12.75 -2.52
N GLY A 179 24.76 12.92 -3.03
CA GLY A 179 24.38 14.09 -3.83
C GLY A 179 23.01 13.96 -4.46
N SER A 180 22.77 14.67 -5.56
CA SER A 180 21.48 14.71 -6.22
C SER A 180 21.12 13.39 -6.89
N ASN A 181 19.83 13.08 -6.92
CA ASN A 181 19.29 12.02 -7.77
C ASN A 181 19.36 12.43 -9.25
N ILE A 182 19.33 11.43 -10.13
CA ILE A 182 19.19 11.65 -11.58
C ILE A 182 17.95 10.95 -12.08
N ARG A 183 17.43 11.43 -13.20
CA ARG A 183 16.33 10.81 -13.93
C ARG A 183 16.66 10.75 -15.41
N THR A 184 15.97 9.88 -16.14
CA THR A 184 16.00 9.92 -17.60
C THR A 184 15.28 11.17 -18.11
N VAL A 185 15.82 11.80 -19.16
CA VAL A 185 15.15 12.92 -19.87
C VAL A 185 13.87 12.40 -20.54
N LYS A 186 13.95 11.20 -21.13
CA LYS A 186 12.79 10.52 -21.72
C LYS A 186 11.89 9.98 -20.61
N THR A 187 10.57 10.15 -20.75
CA THR A 187 9.55 9.59 -19.87
C THR A 187 8.95 8.32 -20.47
N PHE A 188 8.42 7.47 -19.61
CA PHE A 188 7.82 6.19 -19.98
C PHE A 188 6.55 5.99 -19.13
N ASP A 189 5.47 5.56 -19.76
CA ASP A 189 4.22 5.27 -19.06
C ASP A 189 4.21 3.82 -18.58
N ASP A 190 4.24 2.88 -19.53
CA ASP A 190 4.28 1.46 -19.25
C ASP A 190 5.65 0.89 -19.57
N PHE A 191 6.34 0.38 -18.58
CA PHE A 191 7.68 -0.14 -18.80
C PHE A 191 8.00 -1.38 -17.97
N LYS A 192 8.92 -2.17 -18.47
CA LYS A 192 9.64 -3.19 -17.71
C LYS A 192 11.08 -2.76 -17.62
N LEU A 193 11.55 -2.48 -16.41
CA LEU A 193 12.92 -1.98 -16.18
C LEU A 193 13.81 -3.13 -15.73
N HIS A 194 15.01 -3.19 -16.31
CA HIS A 194 16.11 -4.03 -15.86
C HIS A 194 17.24 -3.13 -15.38
N ILE A 195 17.68 -3.30 -14.13
CA ILE A 195 18.81 -2.57 -13.54
C ILE A 195 19.74 -3.60 -12.91
N GLU A 196 21.02 -3.49 -13.23
CA GLU A 196 22.08 -4.17 -12.51
C GLU A 196 22.82 -3.16 -11.64
N PHE A 197 23.06 -3.50 -10.39
CA PHE A 197 23.76 -2.62 -9.47
C PHE A 197 24.72 -3.39 -8.58
N ARG A 198 25.73 -2.72 -8.06
CA ARG A 198 26.66 -3.25 -7.09
C ARG A 198 27.00 -2.23 -6.02
N TYR A 199 27.19 -2.70 -4.81
CA TYR A 199 27.79 -1.94 -3.72
C TYR A 199 29.26 -2.25 -3.58
N PRO A 200 30.08 -1.31 -3.06
CA PRO A 200 31.42 -1.63 -2.56
C PRO A 200 31.34 -2.75 -1.52
N LYS A 201 32.37 -3.57 -1.42
CA LYS A 201 32.43 -4.64 -0.41
C LYS A 201 32.56 -4.14 1.02
N GLU A 202 32.97 -2.89 1.19
CA GLU A 202 33.13 -2.23 2.49
C GLU A 202 32.32 -0.92 2.44
N SER A 203 31.24 -0.86 3.19
CA SER A 203 30.49 0.35 3.50
C SER A 203 30.05 0.30 4.97
#